data_eeed992ffed121b268999b5e2b808434
#
_entry.id   eeed992ffed121b268999b5e2b808434
#
_cell.length_a   1.000
_cell.length_b   1.000
_cell.length_c   1.000
_cell.angle_alpha   90.00
_cell.angle_beta   90.00
_cell.angle_gamma   90.00
#
_symmetry.space_group_name_H-M   'P 1'
#
loop_
_entity.id
_entity.type
_entity.pdbx_description
1 polymer ?
#
loop_
_entity_poly.entity_id
_entity_poly.type
_entity_poly.pdbx_seq_one_letter_code
_entity_poly.pdbx_strand_id
1 'polypeptide(L)'
;VLTGLINSFPSGYDPNPTQVKLLKNIDQAFTDGYKFVVCNAPTGSGKSMVSKTVGNVAGQCTKEYRDIVTSYLAYKRTQGGNYAYEDECNEERSFGCTALTITKALQDQYKELFNDVEVLKGKSNYSCVVDEDYSVEVAPCLHLPKLREECWSKKCCSYYEQRNKALTSRFNTLNYNMFFALPEHLKKREYLICDEASELEDQLVKEFSCTINFEFLYKNEVEVKPFLTKSTNVEKWINHLVLSLKERIDWLKDAIGSTSKVKTKYLIQKKNELVALGNLHSKLSLILETWYDSEYIFERDSKAITFMPLKVDKLSKYLFKYADKVILMSATIIDSKNFCKSLGIDNFKYIEAESTFDAKNAPIYCNTKVKLNYYNMQKNLPKICKQIAQICEFHKNEKGIIHSQNKSITNFLSENLTDRRYLIREPGVRNEVILEQHMETDDPTVLISPSMSYGVDLKDDLARFQIIIKAPYLPTKDKRIENLMKEDFDWYQNKMLCSLIQACGRGIRSHKDHCITYILDAAIVESIVKNRHKLPKYYLDRFA
;
A
#
# COMPACT_ATOMS: atom_id res chain seq x y z
N VAL A 1 1.71 -38.19 -8.85
CA VAL A 1 1.88 -37.08 -9.80
C VAL A 1 1.45 -35.83 -9.10
N LEU A 2 2.38 -34.92 -8.80
CA LEU A 2 2.06 -33.59 -8.29
C LEU A 2 1.38 -32.84 -9.44
N THR A 3 0.07 -32.80 -9.45
CA THR A 3 -0.75 -32.01 -10.40
C THR A 3 -1.01 -30.65 -9.77
N GLY A 4 -1.04 -29.59 -10.54
CA GLY A 4 -1.46 -28.27 -10.06
C GLY A 4 -0.34 -27.24 -9.96
N LEU A 5 -0.58 -26.21 -9.16
CA LEU A 5 0.28 -25.02 -9.02
C LEU A 5 1.75 -25.35 -8.73
N ILE A 6 2.04 -26.37 -7.91
CA ILE A 6 3.41 -26.68 -7.47
C ILE A 6 4.36 -27.04 -8.63
N ASN A 7 3.85 -27.61 -9.72
CA ASN A 7 4.66 -27.97 -10.90
C ASN A 7 5.20 -26.75 -11.66
N SER A 8 4.65 -25.59 -11.40
CA SER A 8 5.03 -24.33 -12.03
C SER A 8 5.87 -23.44 -11.12
N PHE A 9 6.49 -24.03 -10.08
CA PHE A 9 7.41 -23.30 -9.21
C PHE A 9 8.57 -22.70 -10.02
N PRO A 10 9.07 -21.51 -9.68
CA PRO A 10 10.12 -20.85 -10.45
C PRO A 10 11.35 -21.74 -10.64
N SER A 11 11.83 -21.84 -11.87
CA SER A 11 13.01 -22.65 -12.20
C SER A 11 14.26 -22.14 -11.49
N GLY A 12 15.09 -23.04 -11.01
CA GLY A 12 16.30 -22.71 -10.26
C GLY A 12 16.09 -22.55 -8.75
N TYR A 13 14.86 -22.75 -8.27
CA TYR A 13 14.52 -22.72 -6.86
C TYR A 13 13.79 -24.00 -6.45
N ASP A 14 14.10 -24.51 -5.25
CA ASP A 14 13.38 -25.61 -4.64
C ASP A 14 12.36 -25.10 -3.63
N PRO A 15 11.07 -25.51 -3.74
CA PRO A 15 10.07 -25.08 -2.76
C PRO A 15 10.31 -25.72 -1.39
N ASN A 16 10.27 -24.90 -0.35
CA ASN A 16 10.30 -25.44 1.01
C ASN A 16 8.96 -26.12 1.38
N PRO A 17 8.91 -26.94 2.45
CA PRO A 17 7.69 -27.66 2.84
C PRO A 17 6.48 -26.75 3.08
N THR A 18 6.67 -25.56 3.63
CA THR A 18 5.62 -24.57 3.87
C THR A 18 5.03 -24.05 2.55
N GLN A 19 5.87 -23.76 1.58
CA GLN A 19 5.44 -23.32 0.24
C GLN A 19 4.69 -24.43 -0.48
N VAL A 20 5.18 -25.68 -0.41
CA VAL A 20 4.48 -26.84 -1.00
C VAL A 20 3.08 -27.00 -0.42
N LYS A 21 2.95 -26.93 0.91
CA LYS A 21 1.66 -27.05 1.59
C LYS A 21 0.72 -25.87 1.23
N LEU A 22 1.26 -24.66 1.21
CA LEU A 22 0.50 -23.45 0.87
C LEU A 22 -0.03 -23.51 -0.57
N LEU A 23 0.81 -23.84 -1.56
CA LEU A 23 0.42 -23.95 -2.95
C LEU A 23 -0.62 -25.05 -3.19
N LYS A 24 -0.48 -26.21 -2.54
CA LYS A 24 -1.48 -27.29 -2.61
C LYS A 24 -2.83 -26.83 -2.06
N ASN A 25 -2.83 -26.13 -0.93
CA ASN A 25 -4.07 -25.65 -0.32
C ASN A 25 -4.74 -24.53 -1.14
N ILE A 26 -3.96 -23.67 -1.80
CA ILE A 26 -4.46 -22.64 -2.73
C ILE A 26 -5.10 -23.32 -3.94
N ASP A 27 -4.42 -24.30 -4.53
CA ASP A 27 -4.92 -25.06 -5.69
C ASP A 27 -6.23 -25.78 -5.37
N GLN A 28 -6.28 -26.47 -4.23
CA GLN A 28 -7.47 -27.15 -3.75
C GLN A 28 -8.63 -26.17 -3.52
N ALA A 29 -8.36 -25.00 -2.92
CA ALA A 29 -9.39 -23.99 -2.68
C ALA A 29 -10.02 -23.49 -3.98
N PHE A 30 -9.23 -23.26 -5.02
CA PHE A 30 -9.75 -22.87 -6.33
C PHE A 30 -10.49 -24.02 -7.03
N THR A 31 -10.04 -25.26 -6.86
CA THR A 31 -10.74 -26.47 -7.34
C THR A 31 -12.09 -26.65 -6.64
N ASP A 32 -12.16 -26.34 -5.36
CA ASP A 32 -13.40 -26.34 -4.57
C ASP A 32 -14.37 -25.19 -4.91
N GLY A 33 -13.99 -24.30 -5.85
CA GLY A 33 -14.83 -23.21 -6.35
C GLY A 33 -14.79 -21.92 -5.54
N TYR A 34 -13.85 -21.75 -4.60
CA TYR A 34 -13.66 -20.46 -3.93
C TYR A 34 -13.06 -19.43 -4.87
N LYS A 35 -13.65 -18.24 -4.92
CA LYS A 35 -13.05 -17.09 -5.60
C LYS A 35 -11.94 -16.46 -4.76
N PHE A 36 -12.10 -16.42 -3.44
CA PHE A 36 -11.19 -15.76 -2.51
C PHE A 36 -10.43 -16.77 -1.66
N VAL A 37 -9.11 -16.66 -1.69
CA VAL A 37 -8.20 -17.41 -0.83
C VAL A 37 -7.43 -16.43 0.05
N VAL A 38 -7.53 -16.59 1.36
CA VAL A 38 -6.90 -15.72 2.36
C VAL A 38 -5.75 -16.48 2.99
N CYS A 39 -4.53 -16.02 2.77
CA CYS A 39 -3.31 -16.67 3.23
C CYS A 39 -2.63 -15.84 4.32
N ASN A 40 -2.64 -16.37 5.55
CA ASN A 40 -1.80 -15.85 6.63
C ASN A 40 -0.43 -16.55 6.54
N ALA A 41 0.55 -15.86 5.95
CA ALA A 41 1.88 -16.41 5.67
C ALA A 41 2.95 -15.53 6.33
N PRO A 42 3.69 -16.06 7.33
CA PRO A 42 4.71 -15.30 8.06
C PRO A 42 5.74 -14.64 7.15
N THR A 43 6.41 -13.61 7.65
CA THR A 43 7.58 -13.03 6.98
C THR A 43 8.61 -14.14 6.73
N GLY A 44 9.27 -14.11 5.58
CA GLY A 44 10.26 -15.14 5.21
C GLY A 44 9.69 -16.47 4.72
N SER A 45 8.37 -16.67 4.71
CA SER A 45 7.74 -17.88 4.14
C SER A 45 7.87 -17.99 2.61
N GLY A 46 8.37 -16.93 1.94
CA GLY A 46 8.55 -16.88 0.50
C GLY A 46 7.28 -16.58 -0.27
N LYS A 47 6.45 -15.66 0.24
CA LYS A 47 5.21 -15.17 -0.42
C LYS A 47 5.42 -14.81 -1.88
N SER A 48 6.53 -14.14 -2.23
CA SER A 48 6.85 -13.76 -3.62
C SER A 48 7.02 -14.97 -4.54
N MET A 49 7.60 -16.09 -4.04
CA MET A 49 7.73 -17.35 -4.78
C MET A 49 6.35 -17.98 -5.03
N VAL A 50 5.45 -17.93 -4.03
CA VAL A 50 4.06 -18.38 -4.19
C VAL A 50 3.34 -17.54 -5.24
N SER A 51 3.46 -16.22 -5.19
CA SER A 51 2.89 -15.30 -6.19
C SER A 51 3.41 -15.60 -7.59
N LYS A 52 4.71 -15.80 -7.75
CA LYS A 52 5.33 -16.12 -9.02
C LYS A 52 4.86 -17.48 -9.55
N THR A 53 4.71 -18.48 -8.68
CA THR A 53 4.17 -19.80 -9.06
C THR A 53 2.76 -19.69 -9.61
N VAL A 54 1.88 -18.91 -8.96
CA VAL A 54 0.53 -18.63 -9.48
C VAL A 54 0.60 -17.90 -10.82
N GLY A 55 1.48 -16.93 -10.95
CA GLY A 55 1.71 -16.23 -12.21
C GLY A 55 2.18 -17.13 -13.35
N ASN A 56 2.97 -18.17 -13.04
CA ASN A 56 3.44 -19.13 -14.05
C ASN A 56 2.33 -20.05 -14.58
N VAL A 57 1.27 -20.27 -13.82
CA VAL A 57 0.10 -21.09 -14.22
C VAL A 57 -0.96 -20.27 -14.97
N ALA A 58 -1.00 -18.97 -14.72
CA ALA A 58 -1.98 -18.08 -15.34
C ALA A 58 -1.97 -18.17 -16.87
N GLY A 59 -3.12 -18.03 -17.49
CA GLY A 59 -3.28 -18.08 -18.94
C GLY A 59 -2.41 -17.06 -19.67
N GLN A 60 -2.04 -17.36 -20.90
CA GLN A 60 -1.30 -16.42 -21.75
C GLN A 60 -2.25 -15.44 -22.43
N CYS A 61 -1.76 -14.23 -22.66
CA CYS A 61 -2.44 -13.24 -23.48
C CYS A 61 -2.67 -13.76 -24.90
N THR A 62 -3.92 -13.77 -25.37
CA THR A 62 -4.24 -14.12 -26.75
C THR A 62 -3.70 -13.05 -27.72
N LYS A 63 -3.56 -13.43 -28.99
CA LYS A 63 -3.13 -12.50 -30.04
C LYS A 63 -4.17 -11.39 -30.20
N GLU A 64 -5.46 -11.74 -30.17
CA GLU A 64 -6.58 -10.79 -30.28
C GLU A 64 -6.53 -9.73 -29.17
N TYR A 65 -6.35 -10.13 -27.91
CA TYR A 65 -6.25 -9.16 -26.80
C TYR A 65 -5.01 -8.28 -26.94
N ARG A 66 -3.89 -8.85 -27.38
CA ARG A 66 -2.66 -8.08 -27.64
C ARG A 66 -2.88 -7.03 -28.71
N ASP A 67 -3.59 -7.40 -29.76
CA ASP A 67 -3.94 -6.50 -30.85
C ASP A 67 -4.93 -5.43 -30.38
N ILE A 68 -5.91 -5.76 -29.52
CA ILE A 68 -6.83 -4.80 -28.88
C ILE A 68 -6.05 -3.82 -28.00
N VAL A 69 -5.17 -4.29 -27.11
CA VAL A 69 -4.35 -3.41 -26.27
C VAL A 69 -3.50 -2.45 -27.11
N THR A 70 -2.92 -2.98 -28.19
CA THR A 70 -2.07 -2.20 -29.11
C THR A 70 -2.90 -1.22 -29.94
N SER A 71 -4.04 -1.65 -30.49
CA SER A 71 -4.93 -0.83 -31.34
C SER A 71 -5.67 0.23 -30.53
N TYR A 72 -6.16 -0.09 -29.34
CA TYR A 72 -6.77 0.91 -28.44
C TYR A 72 -5.78 2.02 -28.09
N LEU A 73 -4.54 1.67 -27.92
CA LEU A 73 -3.48 2.64 -27.69
C LEU A 73 -3.21 3.48 -28.93
N ALA A 74 -3.24 2.91 -30.11
CA ALA A 74 -3.13 3.64 -31.36
C ALA A 74 -4.34 4.57 -31.59
N TYR A 75 -5.55 4.09 -31.36
CA TYR A 75 -6.80 4.79 -31.59
C TYR A 75 -7.03 5.98 -30.63
N LYS A 76 -6.92 5.80 -29.30
CA LYS A 76 -6.96 6.93 -28.33
C LYS A 76 -5.94 8.02 -28.66
N ARG A 77 -5.02 7.69 -29.47
CA ARG A 77 -3.95 8.56 -29.94
C ARG A 77 -4.40 9.47 -31.07
N THR A 78 -5.19 9.01 -31.97
CA THR A 78 -5.56 9.76 -33.20
C THR A 78 -6.81 10.61 -33.03
N GLN A 79 -7.70 10.29 -32.09
CA GLN A 79 -8.99 10.96 -31.92
C GLN A 79 -9.19 11.36 -30.45
N GLY A 80 -9.29 12.63 -30.16
CA GLY A 80 -9.55 13.18 -28.83
C GLY A 80 -11.00 13.03 -28.35
N GLY A 81 -11.65 11.88 -28.55
CA GLY A 81 -13.06 11.74 -28.23
C GLY A 81 -13.49 10.33 -27.82
N ASN A 82 -14.52 10.27 -27.00
CA ASN A 82 -15.27 9.09 -26.57
C ASN A 82 -15.60 8.15 -27.72
N TYR A 83 -15.20 6.89 -27.60
CA TYR A 83 -15.73 5.83 -28.47
C TYR A 83 -15.98 4.53 -27.74
N ALA A 84 -17.10 3.91 -28.10
CA ALA A 84 -17.67 2.66 -27.66
C ALA A 84 -16.84 1.43 -28.09
N TYR A 85 -15.55 1.37 -27.71
CA TYR A 85 -14.79 0.12 -27.71
C TYR A 85 -15.05 -0.68 -26.43
N GLU A 86 -15.90 -0.15 -25.55
CA GLU A 86 -16.32 -0.79 -24.32
C GLU A 86 -17.12 -2.07 -24.58
N ASP A 87 -17.82 -2.16 -25.70
CA ASP A 87 -18.69 -3.29 -26.03
C ASP A 87 -17.96 -4.48 -26.69
N GLU A 88 -16.86 -4.24 -27.41
CA GLU A 88 -16.11 -5.32 -28.07
C GLU A 88 -15.08 -6.01 -27.18
N CYS A 89 -14.68 -5.41 -26.08
CA CYS A 89 -13.77 -6.02 -25.08
C CYS A 89 -14.50 -6.91 -24.05
N ASN A 90 -15.79 -7.13 -24.21
CA ASN A 90 -16.61 -7.98 -23.33
C ASN A 90 -16.43 -9.47 -23.53
N GLU A 91 -15.44 -9.93 -24.32
CA GLU A 91 -15.14 -11.35 -24.33
C GLU A 91 -14.58 -11.83 -22.99
N GLU A 92 -15.27 -12.79 -22.43
CA GLU A 92 -15.23 -13.35 -21.08
C GLU A 92 -13.90 -14.00 -20.66
N ARG A 93 -12.80 -13.83 -21.37
CA ARG A 93 -11.54 -14.50 -21.04
C ARG A 93 -10.56 -13.58 -20.36
N SER A 94 -10.50 -13.74 -19.03
CA SER A 94 -9.39 -13.19 -18.25
C SER A 94 -8.13 -14.03 -18.45
N PHE A 95 -7.00 -13.39 -18.49
CA PHE A 95 -5.69 -14.05 -18.59
C PHE A 95 -4.69 -13.35 -17.65
N GLY A 96 -3.61 -14.05 -17.33
CA GLY A 96 -2.49 -13.51 -16.57
C GLY A 96 -2.80 -13.28 -15.09
N CYS A 97 -1.77 -12.97 -14.40
CA CYS A 97 -1.76 -12.69 -12.96
C CYS A 97 -1.18 -11.31 -12.69
N THR A 98 -1.84 -10.53 -11.84
CA THR A 98 -1.31 -9.28 -11.32
C THR A 98 -1.09 -9.39 -9.83
N ALA A 99 0.13 -9.10 -9.36
CA ALA A 99 0.42 -8.91 -7.95
C ALA A 99 0.35 -7.41 -7.61
N LEU A 100 -0.54 -7.05 -6.69
CA LEU A 100 -0.67 -5.69 -6.16
C LEU A 100 0.19 -5.54 -4.92
N THR A 101 1.03 -4.51 -4.90
CA THR A 101 1.92 -4.18 -3.80
C THR A 101 1.63 -2.80 -3.24
N ILE A 102 2.02 -2.56 -1.98
CA ILE A 102 1.78 -1.26 -1.32
C ILE A 102 2.79 -0.22 -1.78
N THR A 103 4.05 -0.63 -1.98
CA THR A 103 5.17 0.28 -2.27
C THR A 103 5.88 -0.07 -3.57
N LYS A 104 6.59 0.93 -4.13
CA LYS A 104 7.45 0.73 -5.29
C LYS A 104 8.64 -0.20 -4.98
N ALA A 105 9.17 -0.14 -3.76
CA ALA A 105 10.27 -1.01 -3.32
C ALA A 105 9.88 -2.49 -3.38
N LEU A 106 8.64 -2.84 -2.99
CA LEU A 106 8.14 -4.20 -3.14
C LEU A 106 8.00 -4.62 -4.61
N GLN A 107 7.64 -3.69 -5.51
CA GLN A 107 7.63 -3.96 -6.95
C GLN A 107 9.05 -4.25 -7.47
N ASP A 108 10.04 -3.44 -7.04
CA ASP A 108 11.43 -3.62 -7.43
C ASP A 108 11.99 -4.97 -6.95
N GLN A 109 11.63 -5.39 -5.73
CA GLN A 109 11.98 -6.70 -5.19
C GLN A 109 11.48 -7.86 -6.08
N TYR A 110 10.26 -7.78 -6.63
CA TYR A 110 9.78 -8.78 -7.58
C TYR A 110 10.64 -8.82 -8.87
N LYS A 111 11.08 -7.65 -9.35
CA LYS A 111 11.93 -7.57 -10.55
C LYS A 111 13.34 -8.10 -10.32
N GLU A 112 13.90 -7.87 -9.13
CA GLU A 112 15.20 -8.38 -8.70
C GLU A 112 15.19 -9.91 -8.55
N LEU A 113 14.09 -10.46 -8.00
CA LEU A 113 13.94 -11.90 -7.81
C LEU A 113 13.65 -12.66 -9.10
N PHE A 114 12.95 -12.02 -10.05
CA PHE A 114 12.44 -12.70 -11.24
C PHE A 114 12.61 -11.84 -12.50
N ASN A 115 13.48 -12.25 -13.39
CA ASN A 115 13.80 -11.51 -14.64
C ASN A 115 12.61 -11.37 -15.60
N ASP A 116 11.66 -12.33 -15.56
CA ASP A 116 10.48 -12.41 -16.43
C ASP A 116 9.22 -11.76 -15.85
N VAL A 117 9.35 -11.05 -14.71
CA VAL A 117 8.26 -10.25 -14.14
C VAL A 117 8.28 -8.85 -14.72
N GLU A 118 7.13 -8.41 -15.20
CA GLU A 118 6.96 -7.06 -15.72
C GLU A 118 6.42 -6.11 -14.63
N VAL A 119 7.16 -5.04 -14.37
CA VAL A 119 6.81 -4.02 -13.38
C VAL A 119 6.32 -2.77 -14.08
N LEU A 120 5.10 -2.31 -13.74
CA LEU A 120 4.60 -1.03 -14.23
C LEU A 120 4.45 -0.04 -13.07
N LYS A 121 5.16 1.06 -13.20
CA LYS A 121 5.06 2.22 -12.29
C LYS A 121 4.25 3.35 -12.91
N GLY A 122 3.89 4.37 -12.14
CA GLY A 122 3.22 5.56 -12.66
C GLY A 122 4.09 6.35 -13.64
N LYS A 123 3.47 7.16 -14.50
CA LYS A 123 4.13 7.96 -15.56
C LYS A 123 5.26 8.86 -15.05
N SER A 124 5.17 9.35 -13.82
CA SER A 124 6.20 10.18 -13.17
C SER A 124 7.52 9.45 -12.94
N ASN A 125 7.56 8.12 -13.07
CA ASN A 125 8.80 7.32 -12.90
C ASN A 125 9.52 7.04 -14.22
N TYR A 126 9.04 7.59 -15.33
CA TYR A 126 9.65 7.41 -16.66
C TYR A 126 10.01 8.77 -17.23
N SER A 127 11.26 8.95 -17.63
CA SER A 127 11.71 10.16 -18.33
C SER A 127 11.14 10.22 -19.74
N CYS A 128 10.83 11.42 -20.21
CA CYS A 128 10.42 11.63 -21.59
C CYS A 128 11.63 11.50 -22.53
N VAL A 129 11.51 10.67 -23.56
CA VAL A 129 12.62 10.45 -24.54
C VAL A 129 12.86 11.66 -25.45
N VAL A 130 11.83 12.52 -25.60
CA VAL A 130 11.94 13.72 -26.44
C VAL A 130 12.60 14.88 -25.69
N ASP A 131 12.40 14.93 -24.37
CA ASP A 131 12.94 15.98 -23.50
C ASP A 131 13.12 15.38 -22.10
N GLU A 132 14.35 15.04 -21.73
CA GLU A 132 14.71 14.34 -20.50
C GLU A 132 14.44 15.15 -19.23
N ASP A 133 14.28 16.47 -19.34
CA ASP A 133 13.92 17.34 -18.23
C ASP A 133 12.48 17.09 -17.72
N TYR A 134 11.68 16.31 -18.47
CA TYR A 134 10.28 16.00 -18.14
C TYR A 134 10.05 14.51 -17.90
N SER A 135 9.20 14.23 -16.94
CA SER A 135 8.58 12.90 -16.84
C SER A 135 7.51 12.71 -17.93
N VAL A 136 7.17 11.46 -18.22
CA VAL A 136 6.09 11.13 -19.16
C VAL A 136 4.73 11.69 -18.70
N GLU A 137 4.54 11.94 -17.41
CA GLU A 137 3.32 12.51 -16.86
C GLU A 137 3.04 13.93 -17.37
N VAL A 138 4.10 14.71 -17.58
CA VAL A 138 4.06 16.10 -18.03
C VAL A 138 4.74 16.32 -19.37
N ALA A 139 4.96 15.24 -20.13
CA ALA A 139 5.70 15.25 -21.37
C ALA A 139 5.08 16.17 -22.44
N PRO A 140 5.90 16.91 -23.22
CA PRO A 140 5.41 17.83 -24.27
C PRO A 140 4.51 17.16 -25.30
N CYS A 141 4.75 15.90 -25.65
CA CYS A 141 3.95 15.14 -26.62
C CYS A 141 2.50 14.91 -26.18
N LEU A 142 2.18 15.02 -24.91
CA LEU A 142 0.79 14.90 -24.43
C LEU A 142 -0.11 16.02 -24.94
N HIS A 143 0.48 17.13 -25.38
CA HIS A 143 -0.24 18.36 -25.70
C HIS A 143 0.11 18.96 -27.07
N LEU A 144 1.16 18.46 -27.71
CA LEU A 144 1.58 18.90 -29.03
C LEU A 144 1.34 17.75 -30.04
N PRO A 145 0.29 17.82 -30.88
CA PRO A 145 -0.08 16.73 -31.79
C PRO A 145 1.08 16.26 -32.67
N LYS A 146 1.85 17.19 -33.23
CA LYS A 146 3.01 16.86 -34.09
C LYS A 146 4.09 16.07 -33.34
N LEU A 147 4.47 16.51 -32.12
CA LEU A 147 5.42 15.77 -31.28
C LEU A 147 4.86 14.42 -30.83
N ARG A 148 3.55 14.36 -30.66
CA ARG A 148 2.87 13.13 -30.34
C ARG A 148 2.97 12.11 -31.50
N GLU A 149 2.67 12.52 -32.73
CA GLU A 149 2.81 11.70 -33.92
C GLU A 149 4.25 11.22 -34.14
N GLU A 150 5.22 12.14 -33.96
CA GLU A 150 6.65 11.82 -34.06
C GLU A 150 7.10 10.82 -32.98
N CYS A 151 6.75 11.05 -31.74
CA CYS A 151 7.06 10.14 -30.64
C CYS A 151 6.48 8.74 -30.85
N TRP A 152 5.33 8.67 -31.56
CA TRP A 152 4.61 7.42 -31.84
C TRP A 152 5.10 6.68 -33.06
N SER A 153 5.41 7.39 -34.13
CA SER A 153 6.01 6.79 -35.31
C SER A 153 7.34 6.11 -34.97
N LYS A 154 8.07 6.68 -34.00
CA LYS A 154 9.35 6.14 -33.50
C LYS A 154 9.17 5.05 -32.45
N LYS A 155 7.95 4.79 -31.92
CA LYS A 155 7.67 3.83 -30.82
C LYS A 155 8.64 3.97 -29.62
N CYS A 156 9.04 5.19 -29.27
CA CYS A 156 10.15 5.43 -28.37
C CYS A 156 9.76 5.73 -26.92
N CYS A 157 8.48 5.79 -26.55
CA CYS A 157 8.06 6.13 -25.20
C CYS A 157 8.19 4.94 -24.25
N SER A 158 9.18 5.01 -23.35
CA SER A 158 9.50 3.96 -22.37
C SER A 158 8.31 3.56 -21.49
N TYR A 159 7.47 4.51 -21.07
CA TYR A 159 6.26 4.20 -20.30
C TYR A 159 5.25 3.36 -21.09
N TYR A 160 4.94 3.76 -22.33
CA TYR A 160 3.93 3.03 -23.11
C TYR A 160 4.43 1.66 -23.57
N GLU A 161 5.72 1.53 -23.85
CA GLU A 161 6.35 0.24 -24.11
C GLU A 161 6.26 -0.66 -22.89
N GLN A 162 6.67 -0.18 -21.71
CA GLN A 162 6.60 -0.95 -20.46
C GLN A 162 5.17 -1.29 -20.08
N ARG A 163 4.22 -0.35 -20.26
CA ARG A 163 2.80 -0.61 -20.02
C ARG A 163 2.27 -1.76 -20.90
N ASN A 164 2.60 -1.73 -22.18
CA ASN A 164 2.17 -2.81 -23.08
C ASN A 164 2.78 -4.15 -22.68
N LYS A 165 4.08 -4.20 -22.38
CA LYS A 165 4.75 -5.40 -21.87
C LYS A 165 4.06 -5.93 -20.61
N ALA A 166 3.84 -5.07 -19.62
CA ALA A 166 3.22 -5.45 -18.36
C ALA A 166 1.79 -5.95 -18.53
N LEU A 167 0.96 -5.24 -19.31
CA LEU A 167 -0.45 -5.59 -19.48
C LEU A 167 -0.66 -6.85 -20.33
N THR A 168 0.28 -7.21 -21.19
CA THR A 168 0.24 -8.43 -22.01
C THR A 168 1.09 -9.59 -21.46
N SER A 169 1.80 -9.35 -20.34
CA SER A 169 2.58 -10.40 -19.69
C SER A 169 1.70 -11.37 -18.92
N ARG A 170 2.20 -12.60 -18.75
CA ARG A 170 1.57 -13.61 -17.92
C ARG A 170 1.57 -13.22 -16.43
N PHE A 171 2.62 -12.55 -15.98
CA PHE A 171 2.74 -12.06 -14.61
C PHE A 171 3.31 -10.64 -14.58
N ASN A 172 2.59 -9.74 -13.91
CA ASN A 172 3.06 -8.38 -13.67
C ASN A 172 2.85 -7.94 -12.22
N THR A 173 3.56 -6.89 -11.83
CA THR A 173 3.34 -6.22 -10.54
C THR A 173 2.97 -4.76 -10.75
N LEU A 174 1.95 -4.33 -10.01
CA LEU A 174 1.44 -2.97 -9.96
C LEU A 174 1.33 -2.54 -8.49
N ASN A 175 1.40 -1.25 -8.21
CA ASN A 175 0.86 -0.77 -6.94
C ASN A 175 -0.64 -0.48 -7.09
N TYR A 176 -1.36 -0.38 -5.97
CA TYR A 176 -2.81 -0.15 -5.97
C TYR A 176 -3.20 1.12 -6.75
N ASN A 177 -2.48 2.23 -6.55
CA ASN A 177 -2.78 3.48 -7.27
C ASN A 177 -2.67 3.30 -8.79
N MET A 178 -1.64 2.57 -9.26
CA MET A 178 -1.48 2.30 -10.69
C MET A 178 -2.59 1.41 -11.24
N PHE A 179 -3.00 0.38 -10.48
CA PHE A 179 -4.09 -0.50 -10.85
C PHE A 179 -5.41 0.26 -10.99
N PHE A 180 -5.74 1.10 -10.01
CA PHE A 180 -6.96 1.93 -10.06
C PHE A 180 -6.93 2.95 -11.21
N ALA A 181 -5.77 3.53 -11.52
CA ALA A 181 -5.60 4.48 -12.62
C ALA A 181 -5.68 3.86 -14.03
N LEU A 182 -5.62 2.53 -14.16
CA LEU A 182 -5.80 1.87 -15.44
C LEU A 182 -7.26 2.00 -15.93
N PRO A 183 -7.50 2.09 -17.23
CA PRO A 183 -8.84 1.91 -17.82
C PRO A 183 -9.44 0.55 -17.44
N GLU A 184 -10.75 0.47 -17.26
CA GLU A 184 -11.44 -0.73 -16.78
C GLU A 184 -11.15 -1.97 -17.64
N HIS A 185 -11.22 -1.84 -18.96
CA HIS A 185 -10.96 -2.93 -19.93
C HIS A 185 -9.51 -3.45 -19.91
N LEU A 186 -8.57 -2.74 -19.26
CA LEU A 186 -7.17 -3.17 -19.09
C LEU A 186 -6.89 -3.81 -17.73
N LYS A 187 -7.88 -3.83 -16.81
CA LYS A 187 -7.72 -4.35 -15.45
C LYS A 187 -7.96 -5.86 -15.33
N LYS A 188 -8.77 -6.45 -16.24
CA LYS A 188 -9.21 -7.84 -16.10
C LYS A 188 -8.04 -8.82 -16.06
N ARG A 189 -8.06 -9.75 -15.08
CA ARG A 189 -7.04 -10.77 -14.85
C ARG A 189 -7.67 -12.09 -14.43
N GLU A 190 -7.02 -13.21 -14.73
CA GLU A 190 -7.39 -14.51 -14.17
C GLU A 190 -7.10 -14.55 -12.67
N TYR A 191 -5.91 -14.12 -12.27
CA TYR A 191 -5.50 -14.04 -10.86
C TYR A 191 -5.15 -12.62 -10.44
N LEU A 192 -5.66 -12.23 -9.29
CA LEU A 192 -5.25 -11.03 -8.58
C LEU A 192 -4.67 -11.43 -7.22
N ILE A 193 -3.44 -11.03 -6.98
CA ILE A 193 -2.76 -11.28 -5.71
C ILE A 193 -2.59 -9.95 -5.00
N CYS A 194 -3.18 -9.81 -3.81
CA CYS A 194 -2.97 -8.66 -2.94
C CYS A 194 -1.88 -9.03 -1.94
N ASP A 195 -0.66 -8.54 -2.18
CA ASP A 195 0.45 -8.71 -1.26
C ASP A 195 0.35 -7.67 -0.14
N GLU A 196 0.73 -8.06 1.08
CA GLU A 196 0.47 -7.32 2.32
C GLU A 196 -1.01 -6.92 2.49
N ALA A 197 -1.90 -7.89 2.28
CA ALA A 197 -3.35 -7.69 2.25
C ALA A 197 -3.94 -7.13 3.56
N SER A 198 -3.25 -7.22 4.70
CA SER A 198 -3.64 -6.55 5.95
C SER A 198 -3.82 -5.04 5.80
N GLU A 199 -3.14 -4.42 4.83
CA GLU A 199 -3.22 -3.00 4.51
C GLU A 199 -4.25 -2.66 3.43
N LEU A 200 -4.93 -3.67 2.86
CA LEU A 200 -5.84 -3.49 1.73
C LEU A 200 -7.00 -2.54 2.05
N GLU A 201 -7.57 -2.64 3.25
CA GLU A 201 -8.60 -1.72 3.71
C GLU A 201 -8.15 -0.26 3.63
N ASP A 202 -6.92 0.03 4.09
CA ASP A 202 -6.36 1.37 4.10
C ASP A 202 -6.02 1.86 2.67
N GLN A 203 -5.63 0.94 1.77
CA GLN A 203 -5.46 1.27 0.34
C GLN A 203 -6.79 1.61 -0.33
N LEU A 204 -7.87 0.89 -0.02
CA LEU A 204 -9.20 1.21 -0.52
C LEU A 204 -9.71 2.55 0.06
N VAL A 205 -9.56 2.79 1.35
CA VAL A 205 -9.89 4.10 1.95
C VAL A 205 -9.17 5.22 1.21
N LYS A 206 -7.87 5.09 0.99
CA LYS A 206 -7.07 6.08 0.27
C LYS A 206 -7.55 6.28 -1.17
N GLU A 207 -7.94 5.21 -1.86
CA GLU A 207 -8.45 5.30 -3.24
C GLU A 207 -9.76 6.07 -3.31
N PHE A 208 -10.70 5.78 -2.40
CA PHE A 208 -12.02 6.38 -2.35
C PHE A 208 -12.08 7.65 -1.49
N SER A 209 -10.95 8.21 -1.08
CA SER A 209 -10.85 9.48 -0.36
C SER A 209 -10.37 10.60 -1.27
N CYS A 210 -10.81 11.84 -0.94
CA CYS A 210 -10.37 13.03 -1.64
C CYS A 210 -10.21 14.20 -0.68
N THR A 211 -9.05 14.85 -0.74
CA THR A 211 -8.80 16.11 -0.02
C THR A 211 -8.87 17.27 -1.00
N ILE A 212 -9.74 18.21 -0.70
CA ILE A 212 -9.98 19.43 -1.48
C ILE A 212 -9.31 20.58 -0.75
N ASN A 213 -8.25 21.13 -1.32
CA ASN A 213 -7.58 22.31 -0.80
C ASN A 213 -8.22 23.57 -1.39
N PHE A 214 -8.76 24.46 -0.55
CA PHE A 214 -9.46 25.67 -1.00
C PHE A 214 -8.52 26.68 -1.66
N GLU A 215 -7.28 26.81 -1.19
CA GLU A 215 -6.29 27.69 -1.83
C GLU A 215 -5.94 27.21 -3.24
N PHE A 216 -5.84 25.88 -3.43
CA PHE A 216 -5.62 25.30 -4.76
C PHE A 216 -6.77 25.62 -5.72
N LEU A 217 -8.02 25.49 -5.27
CA LEU A 217 -9.19 25.84 -6.10
C LEU A 217 -9.20 27.32 -6.46
N TYR A 218 -8.95 28.19 -5.49
CA TYR A 218 -8.90 29.65 -5.70
C TYR A 218 -7.79 30.04 -6.70
N LYS A 219 -6.57 29.52 -6.52
CA LYS A 219 -5.43 29.77 -7.44
C LYS A 219 -5.70 29.31 -8.87
N ASN A 220 -6.51 28.27 -9.03
CA ASN A 220 -6.87 27.72 -10.33
C ASN A 220 -8.22 28.24 -10.85
N GLU A 221 -8.76 29.30 -10.26
CA GLU A 221 -10.00 29.98 -10.69
C GLU A 221 -11.21 29.02 -10.81
N VAL A 222 -11.29 28.05 -9.90
CA VAL A 222 -12.44 27.12 -9.83
C VAL A 222 -13.49 27.73 -8.91
N GLU A 223 -14.72 27.89 -9.42
CA GLU A 223 -15.84 28.39 -8.63
C GLU A 223 -16.24 27.34 -7.56
N VAL A 224 -16.33 27.80 -6.31
CA VAL A 224 -16.71 26.95 -5.17
C VAL A 224 -17.81 27.60 -4.36
N LYS A 225 -18.94 26.92 -4.22
CA LYS A 225 -19.99 27.36 -3.28
C LYS A 225 -19.55 27.23 -1.84
N PRO A 226 -19.99 28.12 -0.93
CA PRO A 226 -19.71 27.99 0.48
C PRO A 226 -20.16 26.63 1.03
N PHE A 227 -19.27 25.97 1.79
CA PHE A 227 -19.59 24.73 2.47
C PHE A 227 -19.98 25.04 3.93
N LEU A 228 -21.26 24.89 4.27
CA LEU A 228 -21.78 25.10 5.61
C LEU A 228 -22.04 23.74 6.28
N THR A 229 -21.20 23.36 7.21
CA THR A 229 -21.13 22.01 7.82
C THR A 229 -22.48 21.42 8.28
N LYS A 230 -23.42 22.27 8.71
CA LYS A 230 -24.72 21.81 9.22
C LYS A 230 -25.87 21.85 8.19
N SER A 231 -25.76 22.65 7.14
CA SER A 231 -26.84 22.91 6.20
C SER A 231 -26.54 22.54 4.75
N THR A 232 -25.26 22.25 4.44
CA THR A 232 -24.87 21.89 3.06
C THR A 232 -25.26 20.44 2.78
N ASN A 233 -26.02 20.24 1.70
CA ASN A 233 -26.16 18.91 1.12
C ASN A 233 -24.84 18.55 0.44
N VAL A 234 -24.12 17.61 1.02
CA VAL A 234 -22.75 17.27 0.64
C VAL A 234 -22.68 16.74 -0.80
N GLU A 235 -23.57 15.84 -1.16
CA GLU A 235 -23.62 15.26 -2.51
C GLU A 235 -23.84 16.35 -3.56
N LYS A 236 -24.83 17.22 -3.37
CA LYS A 236 -25.10 18.35 -4.28
C LYS A 236 -23.92 19.32 -4.35
N TRP A 237 -23.23 19.53 -3.25
CA TRP A 237 -22.04 20.38 -3.21
C TRP A 237 -20.89 19.79 -4.02
N ILE A 238 -20.62 18.49 -3.88
CA ILE A 238 -19.61 17.78 -4.66
C ILE A 238 -19.96 17.79 -6.15
N ASN A 239 -21.23 17.52 -6.50
CA ASN A 239 -21.72 17.60 -7.88
C ASN A 239 -21.45 18.97 -8.52
N HIS A 240 -21.76 20.06 -7.80
CA HIS A 240 -21.48 21.40 -8.29
C HIS A 240 -19.98 21.61 -8.50
N LEU A 241 -19.14 21.18 -7.57
CA LEU A 241 -17.68 21.32 -7.70
C LEU A 241 -17.13 20.50 -8.88
N VAL A 242 -17.65 19.30 -9.13
CA VAL A 242 -17.28 18.48 -10.30
C VAL A 242 -17.61 19.22 -11.61
N LEU A 243 -18.76 19.88 -11.70
CA LEU A 243 -19.14 20.69 -12.87
C LEU A 243 -18.19 21.88 -13.04
N SER A 244 -17.93 22.66 -11.99
CA SER A 244 -17.00 23.80 -12.05
C SER A 244 -15.57 23.37 -12.43
N LEU A 245 -15.11 22.23 -11.92
CA LEU A 245 -13.82 21.65 -12.31
C LEU A 245 -13.79 21.27 -13.79
N LYS A 246 -14.86 20.67 -14.29
CA LYS A 246 -14.97 20.29 -15.71
C LYS A 246 -14.92 21.53 -16.62
N GLU A 247 -15.66 22.57 -16.30
CA GLU A 247 -15.65 23.84 -17.05
C GLU A 247 -14.24 24.44 -17.10
N ARG A 248 -13.54 24.47 -15.95
CA ARG A 248 -12.16 24.97 -15.89
C ARG A 248 -11.18 24.10 -16.67
N ILE A 249 -11.32 22.78 -16.60
CA ILE A 249 -10.52 21.81 -17.36
C ILE A 249 -10.71 22.02 -18.87
N ASP A 250 -11.93 22.18 -19.32
CA ASP A 250 -12.24 22.36 -20.75
C ASP A 250 -11.71 23.72 -21.24
N TRP A 251 -11.87 24.80 -20.48
CA TRP A 251 -11.24 26.09 -20.76
C TRP A 251 -9.70 25.97 -20.89
N LEU A 252 -9.03 25.25 -19.98
CA LEU A 252 -7.58 25.04 -20.03
C LEU A 252 -7.14 24.26 -21.27
N LYS A 253 -7.90 23.24 -21.68
CA LYS A 253 -7.62 22.48 -22.91
C LYS A 253 -7.68 23.38 -24.13
N ASP A 254 -8.69 24.24 -24.23
CA ASP A 254 -8.86 25.19 -25.33
C ASP A 254 -7.74 26.23 -25.33
N ALA A 255 -7.41 26.79 -24.17
CA ALA A 255 -6.32 27.74 -24.02
C ALA A 255 -4.95 27.14 -24.39
N ILE A 256 -4.68 25.90 -24.03
CA ILE A 256 -3.47 25.17 -24.41
C ILE A 256 -3.47 24.87 -25.92
N GLY A 257 -4.61 24.45 -26.48
CA GLY A 257 -4.76 24.08 -27.90
C GLY A 257 -4.60 25.26 -28.85
N SER A 258 -5.03 26.45 -28.45
CA SER A 258 -4.96 27.70 -29.26
C SER A 258 -3.56 28.35 -29.25
N THR A 259 -2.66 27.88 -28.40
CA THR A 259 -1.36 28.52 -28.14
C THR A 259 -0.24 27.97 -29.03
N SER A 260 -0.09 28.49 -30.25
CA SER A 260 0.93 28.03 -31.20
C SER A 260 2.36 28.62 -30.98
N LYS A 261 2.54 29.62 -30.13
CA LYS A 261 3.80 30.41 -30.01
C LYS A 261 4.23 30.82 -28.60
N VAL A 262 3.74 30.20 -27.52
CA VAL A 262 4.07 30.63 -26.15
C VAL A 262 5.24 29.85 -25.54
N LYS A 263 6.03 30.57 -24.71
CA LYS A 263 7.19 30.06 -23.96
C LYS A 263 6.88 28.72 -23.28
N THR A 264 7.71 27.74 -23.50
CA THR A 264 7.62 26.37 -23.01
C THR A 264 7.27 26.28 -21.50
N LYS A 265 7.83 27.17 -20.68
CA LYS A 265 7.58 27.21 -19.22
C LYS A 265 6.12 27.52 -18.85
N TYR A 266 5.46 28.44 -19.56
CA TYR A 266 4.03 28.76 -19.32
C TYR A 266 3.13 27.57 -19.69
N LEU A 267 3.39 26.94 -20.83
CA LEU A 267 2.63 25.75 -21.24
C LEU A 267 2.79 24.62 -20.24
N ILE A 268 3.95 24.38 -19.69
CA ILE A 268 4.21 23.36 -18.68
C ILE A 268 3.40 23.66 -17.42
N GLN A 269 3.42 24.90 -16.94
CA GLN A 269 2.63 25.28 -15.78
C GLN A 269 1.13 25.02 -16.00
N LYS A 270 0.56 25.43 -17.14
CA LYS A 270 -0.85 25.19 -17.47
C LYS A 270 -1.19 23.71 -17.62
N LYS A 271 -0.25 22.90 -18.03
CA LYS A 271 -0.40 21.44 -18.13
C LYS A 271 -0.38 20.76 -16.79
N ASN A 272 0.51 21.17 -15.89
CA ASN A 272 0.54 20.69 -14.51
C ASN A 272 -0.79 21.05 -13.80
N GLU A 273 -1.31 22.27 -14.05
CA GLU A 273 -2.62 22.70 -13.58
C GLU A 273 -3.72 21.77 -14.12
N LEU A 274 -3.74 21.51 -15.42
CA LEU A 274 -4.70 20.62 -16.06
C LEU A 274 -4.68 19.19 -15.49
N VAL A 275 -3.48 18.62 -15.27
CA VAL A 275 -3.32 17.29 -14.67
C VAL A 275 -3.84 17.28 -13.24
N ALA A 276 -3.49 18.27 -12.43
CA ALA A 276 -3.91 18.36 -11.04
C ALA A 276 -5.43 18.51 -10.90
N LEU A 277 -6.05 19.38 -11.72
CA LEU A 277 -7.51 19.54 -11.76
C LEU A 277 -8.22 18.28 -12.28
N GLY A 278 -7.65 17.62 -13.29
CA GLY A 278 -8.14 16.36 -13.82
C GLY A 278 -8.14 15.24 -12.78
N ASN A 279 -7.08 15.14 -12.00
CA ASN A 279 -6.97 14.17 -10.90
C ASN A 279 -8.02 14.45 -9.80
N LEU A 280 -8.20 15.72 -9.42
CA LEU A 280 -9.22 16.11 -8.44
C LEU A 280 -10.64 15.82 -8.97
N HIS A 281 -10.93 16.19 -10.21
CA HIS A 281 -12.20 15.88 -10.87
C HIS A 281 -12.50 14.38 -10.86
N SER A 282 -11.53 13.55 -11.27
CA SER A 282 -11.69 12.09 -11.31
C SER A 282 -11.95 11.49 -9.93
N LYS A 283 -11.25 11.96 -8.88
CA LYS A 283 -11.46 11.52 -7.50
C LYS A 283 -12.84 11.89 -6.97
N LEU A 284 -13.31 13.10 -7.25
CA LEU A 284 -14.65 13.52 -6.82
C LEU A 284 -15.76 12.81 -7.61
N SER A 285 -15.56 12.56 -8.90
CA SER A 285 -16.47 11.73 -9.70
C SER A 285 -16.59 10.33 -9.15
N LEU A 286 -15.46 9.70 -8.77
CA LEU A 286 -15.46 8.38 -8.15
C LEU A 286 -16.22 8.37 -6.82
N ILE A 287 -16.07 9.40 -5.98
CA ILE A 287 -16.86 9.54 -4.74
C ILE A 287 -18.35 9.61 -5.06
N LEU A 288 -18.77 10.37 -6.08
CA LEU A 288 -20.17 10.46 -6.47
C LEU A 288 -20.72 9.12 -7.00
N GLU A 289 -19.95 8.41 -7.83
CA GLU A 289 -20.32 7.10 -8.35
C GLU A 289 -20.53 6.07 -7.22
N THR A 290 -19.78 6.21 -6.14
CA THR A 290 -19.81 5.30 -5.00
C THR A 290 -20.57 5.85 -3.79
N TRP A 291 -21.25 6.99 -3.95
CA TRP A 291 -21.90 7.71 -2.85
C TRP A 291 -22.88 6.87 -2.04
N TYR A 292 -23.65 6.03 -2.72
CA TYR A 292 -24.64 5.13 -2.10
C TYR A 292 -24.08 3.75 -1.74
N ASP A 293 -22.85 3.45 -2.09
CA ASP A 293 -22.17 2.19 -1.74
C ASP A 293 -21.50 2.25 -0.37
N SER A 294 -21.22 3.44 0.17
CA SER A 294 -20.63 3.62 1.49
C SER A 294 -21.13 4.89 2.15
N GLU A 295 -21.08 4.92 3.47
CA GLU A 295 -21.22 6.16 4.23
C GLU A 295 -19.93 6.96 4.10
N TYR A 296 -20.02 8.17 3.51
CA TYR A 296 -18.92 9.11 3.44
C TYR A 296 -18.96 10.09 4.61
N ILE A 297 -17.87 10.14 5.34
CA ILE A 297 -17.63 11.15 6.37
C ILE A 297 -16.68 12.22 5.84
N PHE A 298 -16.64 13.37 6.50
CA PHE A 298 -15.70 14.43 6.14
C PHE A 298 -15.05 15.08 7.36
N GLU A 299 -13.82 15.51 7.15
CA GLU A 299 -13.08 16.37 8.06
C GLU A 299 -12.79 17.70 7.36
N ARG A 300 -12.96 18.80 8.09
CA ARG A 300 -12.75 20.14 7.56
C ARG A 300 -11.94 20.98 8.53
N ASP A 301 -10.96 21.69 7.99
CA ASP A 301 -10.30 22.81 8.63
C ASP A 301 -10.46 24.11 7.82
N SER A 302 -9.69 25.14 8.13
CA SER A 302 -9.71 26.43 7.43
C SER A 302 -9.15 26.36 6.00
N LYS A 303 -8.36 25.33 5.66
CA LYS A 303 -7.61 25.23 4.40
C LYS A 303 -8.16 24.16 3.47
N ALA A 304 -8.75 23.10 4.03
CA ALA A 304 -9.14 21.94 3.27
C ALA A 304 -10.40 21.25 3.82
N ILE A 305 -11.01 20.43 2.98
CA ILE A 305 -12.02 19.45 3.36
C ILE A 305 -11.60 18.09 2.78
N THR A 306 -11.62 17.07 3.61
CA THR A 306 -11.32 15.68 3.20
C THR A 306 -12.56 14.84 3.34
N PHE A 307 -12.98 14.20 2.25
CA PHE A 307 -14.02 13.19 2.22
C PHE A 307 -13.39 11.81 2.24
N MET A 308 -13.92 10.90 3.05
CA MET A 308 -13.43 9.51 3.14
C MET A 308 -14.58 8.56 3.44
N PRO A 309 -14.55 7.32 2.93
CA PRO A 309 -15.55 6.32 3.26
C PRO A 309 -15.34 5.85 4.70
N LEU A 310 -16.42 5.67 5.46
CA LEU A 310 -16.36 5.08 6.80
C LEU A 310 -15.94 3.61 6.71
N LYS A 311 -16.57 2.85 5.82
CA LYS A 311 -16.29 1.43 5.54
C LYS A 311 -15.99 1.22 4.06
N VAL A 312 -15.30 0.14 3.75
CA VAL A 312 -14.92 -0.21 2.37
C VAL A 312 -15.47 -1.57 1.91
N ASP A 313 -16.29 -2.20 2.73
CA ASP A 313 -16.87 -3.52 2.47
C ASP A 313 -17.59 -3.60 1.11
N LYS A 314 -18.41 -2.60 0.77
CA LYS A 314 -19.06 -2.52 -0.54
C LYS A 314 -18.18 -1.93 -1.64
N LEU A 315 -17.12 -1.19 -1.27
CA LEU A 315 -16.22 -0.54 -2.23
C LEU A 315 -15.16 -1.52 -2.78
N SER A 316 -14.85 -2.57 -2.05
CA SER A 316 -13.90 -3.60 -2.48
C SER A 316 -14.30 -4.29 -3.79
N LYS A 317 -15.60 -4.30 -4.12
CA LYS A 317 -16.11 -4.81 -5.41
C LYS A 317 -15.46 -4.12 -6.62
N TYR A 318 -15.09 -2.83 -6.50
CA TYR A 318 -14.41 -2.06 -7.55
C TYR A 318 -12.97 -2.50 -7.79
N LEU A 319 -12.40 -3.27 -6.88
CA LEU A 319 -11.13 -3.97 -7.07
C LEU A 319 -11.36 -5.40 -7.57
N PHE A 320 -12.20 -6.15 -6.87
CA PHE A 320 -12.31 -7.60 -7.07
C PHE A 320 -13.15 -8.01 -8.30
N LYS A 321 -13.92 -7.07 -8.90
CA LYS A 321 -14.67 -7.35 -10.13
C LYS A 321 -13.78 -7.69 -11.33
N TYR A 322 -12.50 -7.30 -11.28
CA TYR A 322 -11.56 -7.49 -12.38
C TYR A 322 -10.76 -8.79 -12.30
N ALA A 323 -11.07 -9.69 -11.36
CA ALA A 323 -10.37 -10.96 -11.24
C ALA A 323 -11.34 -12.13 -11.05
N ASP A 324 -11.01 -13.27 -11.67
CA ASP A 324 -11.76 -14.51 -11.48
C ASP A 324 -11.37 -15.18 -10.16
N LYS A 325 -10.08 -15.12 -9.80
CA LYS A 325 -9.49 -15.69 -8.59
C LYS A 325 -8.66 -14.66 -7.85
N VAL A 326 -8.86 -14.54 -6.54
CA VAL A 326 -8.20 -13.54 -5.70
C VAL A 326 -7.46 -14.22 -4.55
N ILE A 327 -6.19 -13.88 -4.39
CA ILE A 327 -5.37 -14.33 -3.27
C ILE A 327 -5.01 -13.10 -2.42
N LEU A 328 -5.42 -13.14 -1.16
CA LEU A 328 -5.10 -12.12 -0.16
C LEU A 328 -4.01 -12.66 0.75
N MET A 329 -2.77 -12.17 0.61
CA MET A 329 -1.62 -12.66 1.38
C MET A 329 -1.10 -11.59 2.34
N SER A 330 -0.90 -11.96 3.59
CA SER A 330 -0.18 -11.15 4.56
C SER A 330 0.40 -12.02 5.68
N ALA A 331 1.38 -11.48 6.39
CA ALA A 331 1.91 -12.11 7.61
C ALA A 331 1.01 -11.87 8.83
N THR A 332 0.02 -10.99 8.74
CA THR A 332 -0.68 -10.44 9.90
C THR A 332 -2.21 -10.43 9.77
N ILE A 333 -2.76 -11.49 9.16
CA ILE A 333 -4.22 -11.69 9.17
C ILE A 333 -4.59 -12.48 10.44
N ILE A 334 -4.94 -11.76 11.50
CA ILE A 334 -5.18 -12.33 12.84
C ILE A 334 -6.56 -12.99 12.93
N ASP A 335 -7.60 -12.27 12.49
CA ASP A 335 -8.99 -12.71 12.49
C ASP A 335 -9.50 -12.65 11.05
N SER A 336 -9.47 -13.80 10.38
CA SER A 336 -9.84 -13.88 8.97
C SER A 336 -11.30 -13.52 8.71
N LYS A 337 -12.20 -13.78 9.67
CA LYS A 337 -13.63 -13.43 9.53
C LYS A 337 -13.84 -11.93 9.63
N ASN A 338 -13.23 -11.29 10.63
CA ASN A 338 -13.32 -9.82 10.78
C ASN A 338 -12.62 -9.12 9.61
N PHE A 339 -11.45 -9.59 9.18
CA PHE A 339 -10.74 -9.10 8.02
C PHE A 339 -11.57 -9.20 6.73
N CYS A 340 -12.15 -10.36 6.44
CA CYS A 340 -12.98 -10.55 5.26
C CYS A 340 -14.27 -9.73 5.31
N LYS A 341 -14.91 -9.62 6.50
CA LYS A 341 -16.07 -8.76 6.71
C LYS A 341 -15.78 -7.30 6.40
N SER A 342 -14.61 -6.77 6.82
CA SER A 342 -14.23 -5.38 6.52
C SER A 342 -14.03 -5.12 5.02
N LEU A 343 -13.84 -6.19 4.23
CA LEU A 343 -13.69 -6.15 2.77
C LEU A 343 -14.95 -6.65 2.03
N GLY A 344 -16.07 -6.93 2.73
CA GLY A 344 -17.30 -7.44 2.11
C GLY A 344 -17.14 -8.81 1.45
N ILE A 345 -16.27 -9.66 1.98
CA ILE A 345 -16.01 -11.00 1.46
C ILE A 345 -16.68 -12.03 2.38
N ASP A 346 -17.74 -12.66 1.91
CA ASP A 346 -18.52 -13.64 2.70
C ASP A 346 -18.03 -15.07 2.49
N ASN A 347 -17.63 -15.43 1.25
CA ASN A 347 -17.19 -16.78 0.89
C ASN A 347 -15.71 -16.81 0.56
N PHE A 348 -14.90 -17.38 1.45
CA PHE A 348 -13.45 -17.47 1.29
C PHE A 348 -12.87 -18.74 1.91
N LYS A 349 -11.71 -19.15 1.43
CA LYS A 349 -10.90 -20.19 2.08
C LYS A 349 -9.74 -19.54 2.83
N TYR A 350 -9.66 -19.79 4.14
CA TYR A 350 -8.53 -19.35 4.96
C TYR A 350 -7.46 -20.44 5.01
N ILE A 351 -6.21 -20.04 4.83
CA ILE A 351 -5.03 -20.90 4.90
C ILE A 351 -4.00 -20.23 5.81
N GLU A 352 -3.58 -20.94 6.84
CA GLU A 352 -2.49 -20.51 7.71
C GLU A 352 -1.22 -21.30 7.34
N ALA A 353 -0.15 -20.58 7.02
CA ALA A 353 1.15 -21.16 6.75
C ALA A 353 1.98 -21.25 8.03
N GLU A 354 2.69 -22.34 8.19
CA GLU A 354 3.62 -22.53 9.30
C GLU A 354 4.84 -21.59 9.15
N SER A 355 5.37 -21.11 10.27
CA SER A 355 6.62 -20.35 10.26
C SER A 355 7.78 -21.23 9.84
N THR A 356 8.65 -20.68 9.01
CA THR A 356 9.92 -21.30 8.65
C THR A 356 11.02 -21.02 9.67
N PHE A 357 10.77 -20.14 10.66
CA PHE A 357 11.74 -19.73 11.67
C PHE A 357 11.51 -20.43 13.00
N ASP A 358 12.61 -20.76 13.70
CA ASP A 358 12.55 -21.22 15.07
C ASP A 358 12.14 -20.04 15.98
N ALA A 359 11.10 -20.25 16.79
CA ALA A 359 10.62 -19.27 17.75
C ALA A 359 11.71 -18.81 18.72
N LYS A 360 12.69 -19.68 19.02
CA LYS A 360 13.84 -19.39 19.90
C LYS A 360 14.75 -18.29 19.36
N ASN A 361 14.78 -18.10 18.04
CA ASN A 361 15.57 -17.03 17.42
C ASN A 361 14.90 -15.65 17.56
N ALA A 362 13.64 -15.62 18.02
CA ALA A 362 12.87 -14.40 18.12
C ALA A 362 12.08 -14.28 19.44
N PRO A 363 12.70 -14.44 20.59
CA PRO A 363 11.98 -14.41 21.86
C PRO A 363 11.36 -13.06 22.13
N ILE A 364 10.18 -13.07 22.76
CA ILE A 364 9.45 -11.87 23.17
C ILE A 364 9.37 -11.85 24.70
N TYR A 365 10.00 -10.86 25.30
CA TYR A 365 9.94 -10.61 26.73
C TYR A 365 8.93 -9.50 27.05
N CYS A 366 7.99 -9.80 27.95
CA CYS A 366 6.89 -8.89 28.31
C CYS A 366 6.67 -8.79 29.83
N ASN A 367 7.73 -8.83 30.60
CA ASN A 367 7.67 -8.71 32.07
C ASN A 367 7.53 -7.25 32.50
N THR A 368 6.37 -6.64 32.31
CA THR A 368 6.07 -5.25 32.71
C THR A 368 4.71 -5.13 33.38
N LYS A 369 4.64 -4.25 34.39
CA LYS A 369 3.38 -3.81 35.04
C LYS A 369 3.04 -2.35 34.70
N VAL A 370 3.86 -1.70 33.88
CA VAL A 370 3.71 -0.29 33.53
C VAL A 370 2.74 -0.16 32.37
N LYS A 371 1.73 0.72 32.52
CA LYS A 371 0.81 1.07 31.43
C LYS A 371 1.11 2.47 30.92
N LEU A 372 1.11 2.65 29.59
CA LEU A 372 1.28 3.94 28.93
C LEU A 372 -0.03 4.37 28.26
N ASN A 373 -0.93 4.94 29.04
CA ASN A 373 -2.11 5.64 28.52
C ASN A 373 -1.95 7.17 28.67
N TYR A 374 -2.90 7.92 28.16
CA TYR A 374 -2.90 9.38 28.22
C TYR A 374 -2.69 9.93 29.65
N TYR A 375 -3.32 9.33 30.65
CA TYR A 375 -3.28 9.80 32.05
C TYR A 375 -1.98 9.43 32.78
N ASN A 376 -1.35 8.32 32.40
CA ASN A 376 -0.20 7.76 33.10
C ASN A 376 1.14 8.06 32.42
N MET A 377 1.12 8.58 31.20
CA MET A 377 2.30 8.69 30.36
C MET A 377 3.42 9.50 31.03
N GLN A 378 3.14 10.70 31.50
CA GLN A 378 4.15 11.56 32.14
C GLN A 378 4.78 10.91 33.39
N LYS A 379 3.97 10.24 34.21
CA LYS A 379 4.44 9.54 35.43
C LYS A 379 5.27 8.29 35.11
N ASN A 380 4.96 7.59 34.03
CA ASN A 380 5.53 6.29 33.73
C ASN A 380 6.69 6.32 32.72
N LEU A 381 6.78 7.35 31.86
CA LEU A 381 7.88 7.50 30.90
C LEU A 381 9.28 7.48 31.55
N PRO A 382 9.54 8.14 32.71
CA PRO A 382 10.85 8.07 33.35
C PRO A 382 11.24 6.64 33.77
N LYS A 383 10.27 5.82 34.18
CA LYS A 383 10.52 4.40 34.54
C LYS A 383 10.87 3.57 33.31
N ILE A 384 10.13 3.79 32.21
CA ILE A 384 10.38 3.12 30.92
C ILE A 384 11.74 3.55 30.36
N CYS A 385 12.10 4.83 30.44
CA CYS A 385 13.41 5.31 29.99
C CYS A 385 14.56 4.61 30.74
N LYS A 386 14.43 4.38 32.05
CA LYS A 386 15.42 3.58 32.83
C LYS A 386 15.49 2.13 32.35
N GLN A 387 14.35 1.50 32.06
CA GLN A 387 14.31 0.15 31.52
C GLN A 387 14.97 0.07 30.13
N ILE A 388 14.69 1.06 29.26
CA ILE A 388 15.34 1.16 27.94
C ILE A 388 16.86 1.26 28.11
N ALA A 389 17.36 2.13 28.97
CA ALA A 389 18.79 2.28 29.23
C ALA A 389 19.42 0.95 29.71
N GLN A 390 18.74 0.21 30.59
CA GLN A 390 19.20 -1.10 31.07
C GLN A 390 19.25 -2.15 29.95
N ILE A 391 18.23 -2.19 29.09
CA ILE A 391 18.18 -3.10 27.93
C ILE A 391 19.30 -2.72 26.94
N CYS A 392 19.48 -1.46 26.65
CA CYS A 392 20.52 -1.00 25.74
C CYS A 392 21.93 -1.25 26.29
N GLU A 393 22.14 -1.18 27.61
CA GLU A 393 23.41 -1.54 28.23
C GLU A 393 23.68 -3.06 28.13
N PHE A 394 22.64 -3.89 28.31
CA PHE A 394 22.76 -5.33 28.07
C PHE A 394 23.17 -5.65 26.62
N HIS A 395 22.63 -4.89 25.66
CA HIS A 395 22.93 -4.99 24.23
C HIS A 395 23.96 -3.94 23.76
N LYS A 396 24.96 -3.59 24.59
CA LYS A 396 25.90 -2.49 24.32
C LYS A 396 26.71 -2.62 23.03
N ASN A 397 26.93 -3.85 22.55
CA ASN A 397 27.69 -4.14 21.34
C ASN A 397 26.79 -4.47 20.12
N GLU A 398 25.48 -4.29 20.23
CA GLU A 398 24.52 -4.69 19.22
C GLU A 398 23.68 -3.51 18.75
N LYS A 399 23.34 -3.49 17.47
CA LYS A 399 22.37 -2.54 16.92
C LYS A 399 20.94 -2.92 17.30
N GLY A 400 20.09 -1.92 17.48
CA GLY A 400 18.70 -2.14 17.85
C GLY A 400 17.75 -1.07 17.36
N ILE A 401 16.44 -1.30 17.57
CA ILE A 401 15.39 -0.35 17.25
C ILE A 401 14.42 -0.15 18.43
N ILE A 402 14.01 1.09 18.64
CA ILE A 402 13.00 1.48 19.64
C ILE A 402 11.78 2.06 18.92
N HIS A 403 10.65 1.37 19.02
CA HIS A 403 9.36 1.82 18.51
C HIS A 403 8.69 2.72 19.55
N SER A 404 8.84 4.04 19.38
CA SER A 404 8.34 5.05 20.33
C SER A 404 6.85 5.38 20.14
N GLN A 405 6.22 4.96 19.08
CA GLN A 405 4.81 5.07 18.73
C GLN A 405 4.28 6.50 18.47
N ASN A 406 4.82 7.52 19.09
CA ASN A 406 4.43 8.90 18.84
C ASN A 406 5.56 9.90 19.13
N LYS A 407 5.41 11.09 18.55
CA LYS A 407 6.41 12.17 18.66
C LYS A 407 6.68 12.62 20.09
N SER A 408 5.68 12.63 20.99
CA SER A 408 5.89 13.08 22.38
C SER A 408 6.77 12.11 23.17
N ILE A 409 6.63 10.81 22.93
CA ILE A 409 7.54 9.80 23.52
C ILE A 409 8.93 9.93 22.89
N THR A 410 9.02 10.09 21.56
CA THR A 410 10.32 10.30 20.90
C THR A 410 11.06 11.51 21.47
N ASN A 411 10.39 12.66 21.63
CA ASN A 411 10.98 13.86 22.19
C ASN A 411 11.44 13.64 23.63
N PHE A 412 10.63 12.99 24.47
CA PHE A 412 11.03 12.66 25.83
C PHE A 412 12.28 11.79 25.85
N LEU A 413 12.36 10.79 24.98
CA LEU A 413 13.55 9.92 24.88
C LEU A 413 14.77 10.70 24.40
N SER A 414 14.64 11.61 23.44
CA SER A 414 15.75 12.45 22.96
C SER A 414 16.35 13.34 24.03
N GLU A 415 15.53 13.81 24.97
CA GLU A 415 15.96 14.64 26.10
C GLU A 415 16.65 13.84 27.21
N ASN A 416 16.35 12.53 27.34
CA ASN A 416 16.80 11.69 28.45
C ASN A 416 17.81 10.60 28.07
N LEU A 417 17.93 10.27 26.77
CA LEU A 417 18.91 9.33 26.22
C LEU A 417 19.90 10.12 25.34
N THR A 418 20.93 10.66 25.97
CA THR A 418 21.87 11.61 25.33
C THR A 418 23.12 10.97 24.74
N ASP A 419 23.31 9.66 24.86
CA ASP A 419 24.43 8.95 24.26
C ASP A 419 24.32 9.01 22.72
N ARG A 420 25.46 9.25 22.05
CA ARG A 420 25.58 9.30 20.57
C ARG A 420 25.12 8.01 19.86
N ARG A 421 25.00 6.94 20.58
CA ARG A 421 24.48 5.66 20.14
C ARG A 421 23.02 5.76 19.69
N TYR A 422 22.22 6.67 20.29
CA TYR A 422 20.81 6.83 19.98
C TYR A 422 20.61 7.72 18.76
N LEU A 423 20.14 7.12 17.67
CA LEU A 423 19.84 7.84 16.44
C LEU A 423 18.37 8.25 16.42
N ILE A 424 18.12 9.53 16.45
CA ILE A 424 16.77 10.13 16.43
C ILE A 424 16.69 11.11 15.27
N ARG A 425 15.63 11.05 14.51
CA ARG A 425 15.42 11.95 13.38
C ARG A 425 15.16 13.39 13.84
N GLU A 426 16.00 14.29 13.42
CA GLU A 426 15.80 15.74 13.61
C GLU A 426 14.63 16.28 12.76
N PRO A 427 13.96 17.37 13.19
CA PRO A 427 12.95 18.04 12.39
C PRO A 427 13.52 18.49 11.03
N GLY A 428 12.83 18.15 9.94
CA GLY A 428 13.24 18.49 8.58
C GLY A 428 14.13 17.45 7.89
N VAL A 429 14.76 16.54 8.63
CA VAL A 429 15.54 15.43 8.04
C VAL A 429 14.61 14.30 7.61
N ARG A 430 14.88 13.69 6.44
CA ARG A 430 14.12 12.52 5.96
C ARG A 430 14.48 11.27 6.75
N ASN A 431 13.53 10.35 6.88
CA ASN A 431 13.75 9.06 7.58
C ASN A 431 14.88 8.24 6.95
N GLU A 432 15.00 8.31 5.62
CA GLU A 432 16.00 7.56 4.85
C GLU A 432 17.43 7.90 5.29
N VAL A 433 17.71 9.18 5.57
CA VAL A 433 19.04 9.64 5.98
C VAL A 433 19.50 9.00 7.30
N ILE A 434 18.61 8.96 8.31
CA ILE A 434 18.93 8.34 9.62
C ILE A 434 19.05 6.82 9.49
N LEU A 435 18.24 6.24 8.61
CA LEU A 435 18.31 4.82 8.32
C LEU A 435 19.63 4.46 7.64
N GLU A 436 20.06 5.21 6.62
CA GLU A 436 21.35 5.04 5.95
C GLU A 436 22.50 5.17 6.96
N GLN A 437 22.48 6.18 7.83
CA GLN A 437 23.46 6.33 8.90
C GLN A 437 23.52 5.10 9.82
N HIS A 438 22.36 4.54 10.20
CA HIS A 438 22.30 3.31 11.01
C HIS A 438 22.84 2.10 10.27
N MET A 439 22.59 2.00 8.97
CA MET A 439 23.04 0.86 8.14
C MET A 439 24.53 0.90 7.86
N GLU A 440 25.09 2.09 7.57
CA GLU A 440 26.47 2.25 7.10
C GLU A 440 27.52 2.26 8.22
N THR A 441 27.15 2.63 9.45
CA THR A 441 28.09 2.62 10.58
C THR A 441 28.29 1.21 11.12
N ASP A 442 29.49 0.90 11.59
CA ASP A 442 29.79 -0.31 12.37
C ASP A 442 29.49 -0.12 13.87
N ASP A 443 29.24 1.10 14.32
CA ASP A 443 28.90 1.39 15.71
C ASP A 443 27.56 0.73 16.12
N PRO A 444 27.42 0.27 17.39
CA PRO A 444 26.21 -0.38 17.89
C PRO A 444 25.07 0.63 18.13
N THR A 445 24.60 1.25 17.06
CA THR A 445 23.57 2.29 17.11
C THR A 445 22.18 1.75 17.44
N VAL A 446 21.35 2.59 18.06
CA VAL A 446 19.94 2.28 18.39
C VAL A 446 19.04 3.32 17.75
N LEU A 447 18.25 2.87 16.81
CA LEU A 447 17.33 3.72 16.05
C LEU A 447 16.04 3.97 16.82
N ILE A 448 15.67 5.22 17.07
CA ILE A 448 14.43 5.57 17.76
C ILE A 448 13.44 6.22 16.79
N SER A 449 12.29 5.58 16.57
CA SER A 449 11.31 6.09 15.62
C SER A 449 9.87 5.85 16.06
N PRO A 450 8.97 6.83 15.81
CA PRO A 450 7.54 6.65 16.02
C PRO A 450 6.86 5.89 14.89
N SER A 451 7.48 5.78 13.71
CA SER A 451 6.80 5.37 12.47
C SER A 451 7.56 4.32 11.64
N MET A 452 8.63 3.72 12.15
CA MET A 452 9.39 2.70 11.42
C MET A 452 8.73 1.31 11.39
N SER A 453 7.42 1.26 11.54
CA SER A 453 6.67 0.01 11.37
C SER A 453 6.54 -0.43 9.91
N TYR A 454 6.80 0.44 8.93
CA TYR A 454 6.58 0.15 7.50
C TYR A 454 7.84 0.37 6.66
N GLY A 455 8.15 -0.62 5.81
CA GLY A 455 9.07 -0.46 4.67
C GLY A 455 10.56 -0.51 4.96
N VAL A 456 10.98 -0.76 6.21
CA VAL A 456 12.40 -0.88 6.56
C VAL A 456 12.78 -2.34 6.76
N ASP A 457 13.84 -2.78 6.10
CA ASP A 457 14.42 -4.12 6.25
C ASP A 457 15.69 -4.01 7.11
N LEU A 458 15.58 -4.44 8.37
CA LEU A 458 16.68 -4.45 9.35
C LEU A 458 17.12 -5.88 9.64
N LYS A 459 17.63 -6.54 8.60
CA LYS A 459 18.12 -7.92 8.68
C LYS A 459 19.49 -8.01 9.35
N ASP A 460 19.76 -9.19 9.87
CA ASP A 460 21.08 -9.58 10.42
C ASP A 460 21.52 -8.62 11.55
N ASP A 461 22.73 -8.10 11.52
CA ASP A 461 23.29 -7.24 12.58
C ASP A 461 22.66 -5.85 12.67
N LEU A 462 21.74 -5.50 11.77
CA LEU A 462 21.06 -4.20 11.80
C LEU A 462 20.00 -4.09 12.92
N ALA A 463 19.46 -5.20 13.44
CA ALA A 463 18.56 -5.17 14.60
C ALA A 463 18.60 -6.48 15.38
N ARG A 464 19.51 -6.61 16.32
CA ARG A 464 19.62 -7.77 17.24
C ARG A 464 18.64 -7.70 18.40
N PHE A 465 18.12 -6.51 18.70
CA PHE A 465 17.03 -6.33 19.63
C PHE A 465 16.09 -5.21 19.19
N GLN A 466 14.85 -5.28 19.66
CA GLN A 466 13.86 -4.24 19.47
C GLN A 466 13.05 -4.01 20.75
N ILE A 467 12.63 -2.75 20.96
CA ILE A 467 11.85 -2.33 22.11
C ILE A 467 10.55 -1.70 21.66
N ILE A 468 9.42 -2.24 22.12
CA ILE A 468 8.09 -1.69 21.88
C ILE A 468 7.62 -1.00 23.16
N ILE A 469 7.59 0.32 23.14
CA ILE A 469 7.32 1.14 24.33
C ILE A 469 5.84 1.19 24.65
N LYS A 470 4.98 1.29 23.64
CA LYS A 470 3.55 1.53 23.80
C LYS A 470 2.74 0.74 22.77
N ALA A 471 1.53 0.34 23.15
CA ALA A 471 0.58 -0.31 22.27
C ALA A 471 0.30 0.54 21.00
N PRO A 472 0.50 -0.02 19.78
CA PRO A 472 0.36 0.72 18.52
C PRO A 472 -1.11 0.86 18.09
N TYR A 473 -1.94 1.43 18.96
CA TYR A 473 -3.32 1.78 18.63
C TYR A 473 -3.38 2.89 17.59
N LEU A 474 -4.35 2.78 16.69
CA LEU A 474 -4.65 3.84 15.73
C LEU A 474 -5.10 5.13 16.45
N PRO A 475 -4.81 6.33 15.89
CA PRO A 475 -5.12 7.60 16.55
C PRO A 475 -6.62 7.90 16.54
N THR A 476 -7.25 7.93 17.72
CA THR A 476 -8.68 8.22 17.87
C THR A 476 -9.07 9.68 17.61
N LYS A 477 -8.10 10.55 17.27
CA LYS A 477 -8.37 11.90 16.77
C LYS A 477 -8.88 11.91 15.33
N ASP A 478 -8.60 10.86 14.58
CA ASP A 478 -9.16 10.60 13.25
C ASP A 478 -10.62 10.19 13.42
N LYS A 479 -11.53 10.93 12.77
CA LYS A 479 -12.99 10.70 12.88
C LYS A 479 -13.40 9.32 12.37
N ARG A 480 -12.75 8.81 11.32
CA ARG A 480 -13.02 7.48 10.81
C ARG A 480 -12.68 6.43 11.85
N ILE A 481 -11.50 6.53 12.42
CA ILE A 481 -11.01 5.59 13.45
C ILE A 481 -11.89 5.67 14.70
N GLU A 482 -12.27 6.88 15.14
CA GLU A 482 -13.15 7.08 16.28
C GLU A 482 -14.51 6.41 16.07
N ASN A 483 -15.14 6.59 14.90
CA ASN A 483 -16.42 6.00 14.57
C ASN A 483 -16.34 4.48 14.49
N LEU A 484 -15.36 3.94 13.78
CA LEU A 484 -15.15 2.49 13.69
C LEU A 484 -14.85 1.84 15.03
N MET A 485 -14.04 2.49 15.88
CA MET A 485 -13.76 1.99 17.24
C MET A 485 -15.03 1.90 18.08
N LYS A 486 -15.96 2.87 17.96
CA LYS A 486 -17.26 2.85 18.68
C LYS A 486 -18.19 1.76 18.16
N GLU A 487 -18.14 1.50 16.86
CA GLU A 487 -19.02 0.53 16.19
C GLU A 487 -18.49 -0.91 16.30
N ASP A 488 -17.19 -1.10 16.12
CA ASP A 488 -16.52 -2.41 16.13
C ASP A 488 -15.17 -2.29 16.87
N PHE A 489 -15.21 -2.47 18.19
CA PHE A 489 -14.00 -2.43 19.01
C PHE A 489 -13.04 -3.59 18.70
N ASP A 490 -13.55 -4.74 18.24
CA ASP A 490 -12.72 -5.88 17.82
C ASP A 490 -11.89 -5.52 16.58
N TRP A 491 -12.46 -4.80 15.60
CA TRP A 491 -11.72 -4.25 14.48
C TRP A 491 -10.54 -3.37 14.93
N TYR A 492 -10.80 -2.45 15.87
CA TYR A 492 -9.78 -1.55 16.41
C TYR A 492 -8.66 -2.30 17.14
N GLN A 493 -9.01 -3.32 17.94
CA GLN A 493 -8.01 -4.18 18.59
C GLN A 493 -7.23 -5.02 17.58
N ASN A 494 -7.87 -5.58 16.56
CA ASN A 494 -7.22 -6.38 15.53
C ASN A 494 -6.20 -5.53 14.76
N LYS A 495 -6.52 -4.29 14.40
CA LYS A 495 -5.56 -3.35 13.76
C LYS A 495 -4.33 -3.10 14.64
N MET A 496 -4.50 -2.91 15.95
CA MET A 496 -3.39 -2.76 16.88
C MET A 496 -2.53 -4.03 16.95
N LEU A 497 -3.14 -5.21 17.05
CA LEU A 497 -2.43 -6.47 17.11
C LEU A 497 -1.70 -6.78 15.80
N CYS A 498 -2.28 -6.47 14.64
CA CYS A 498 -1.60 -6.57 13.34
C CYS A 498 -0.33 -5.72 13.31
N SER A 499 -0.44 -4.45 13.71
CA SER A 499 0.70 -3.53 13.77
C SER A 499 1.79 -4.01 14.74
N LEU A 500 1.40 -4.60 15.87
CA LEU A 500 2.31 -5.18 16.85
C LEU A 500 3.07 -6.38 16.26
N ILE A 501 2.39 -7.33 15.63
CA ILE A 501 3.01 -8.51 15.03
C ILE A 501 3.95 -8.10 13.89
N GLN A 502 3.55 -7.13 13.07
CA GLN A 502 4.41 -6.58 12.02
C GLN A 502 5.69 -5.96 12.61
N ALA A 503 5.57 -5.17 13.67
CA ALA A 503 6.73 -4.60 14.36
C ALA A 503 7.64 -5.70 14.90
N CYS A 504 7.10 -6.72 15.59
CA CYS A 504 7.84 -7.85 16.11
C CYS A 504 8.53 -8.70 15.02
N GLY A 505 8.06 -8.64 13.78
CA GLY A 505 8.62 -9.38 12.63
C GLY A 505 9.77 -8.68 11.91
N ARG A 506 10.17 -7.46 12.29
CA ARG A 506 11.14 -6.65 11.54
C ARG A 506 12.59 -7.15 11.63
N GLY A 507 12.99 -7.64 12.76
CA GLY A 507 14.36 -8.08 13.01
C GLY A 507 14.69 -9.51 12.57
N ILE A 508 13.79 -10.21 11.83
CA ILE A 508 14.01 -11.58 11.39
C ILE A 508 13.66 -11.75 9.92
N ARG A 509 14.64 -12.16 9.12
CA ARG A 509 14.50 -12.33 7.68
C ARG A 509 15.01 -13.66 7.15
N SER A 510 15.90 -14.34 7.87
CA SER A 510 16.47 -15.61 7.49
C SER A 510 16.44 -16.63 8.65
N HIS A 511 16.63 -17.90 8.35
CA HIS A 511 16.69 -18.98 9.36
C HIS A 511 17.82 -18.82 10.38
N LYS A 512 18.88 -18.08 10.03
CA LYS A 512 20.04 -17.83 10.88
C LYS A 512 19.92 -16.52 11.65
N ASP A 513 18.90 -15.73 11.34
CA ASP A 513 18.70 -14.42 11.94
C ASP A 513 18.07 -14.53 13.33
N HIS A 514 18.41 -13.60 14.22
CA HIS A 514 17.86 -13.55 15.56
C HIS A 514 17.60 -12.11 16.00
N CYS A 515 16.52 -11.91 16.73
CA CYS A 515 16.16 -10.59 17.28
C CYS A 515 15.31 -10.74 18.54
N ILE A 516 15.76 -10.16 19.63
CA ILE A 516 15.04 -10.16 20.90
C ILE A 516 14.04 -8.98 20.93
N THR A 517 12.78 -9.26 21.26
CA THR A 517 11.76 -8.23 21.40
C THR A 517 11.42 -7.97 22.87
N TYR A 518 11.46 -6.70 23.29
CA TYR A 518 11.05 -6.27 24.63
C TYR A 518 9.76 -5.44 24.55
N ILE A 519 8.70 -5.87 25.21
CA ILE A 519 7.43 -5.15 25.33
C ILE A 519 7.36 -4.48 26.69
N LEU A 520 7.29 -3.15 26.72
CA LEU A 520 7.34 -2.34 27.95
C LEU A 520 5.96 -1.77 28.36
N ASP A 521 4.88 -2.09 27.65
CA ASP A 521 3.52 -1.63 27.99
C ASP A 521 2.64 -2.82 28.38
N ALA A 522 2.18 -2.83 29.63
CA ALA A 522 1.27 -3.86 30.14
C ALA A 522 -0.08 -3.92 29.39
N ALA A 523 -0.51 -2.83 28.75
CA ALA A 523 -1.71 -2.83 27.92
C ALA A 523 -1.58 -3.76 26.71
N ILE A 524 -0.37 -3.90 26.15
CA ILE A 524 -0.08 -4.87 25.09
C ILE A 524 -0.25 -6.29 25.61
N VAL A 525 0.34 -6.59 26.78
CA VAL A 525 0.27 -7.93 27.40
C VAL A 525 -1.18 -8.33 27.66
N GLU A 526 -1.98 -7.42 28.24
CA GLU A 526 -3.40 -7.66 28.47
C GLU A 526 -4.17 -7.94 27.16
N SER A 527 -3.89 -7.17 26.10
CA SER A 527 -4.50 -7.38 24.78
C SER A 527 -4.13 -8.73 24.18
N ILE A 528 -2.85 -9.15 24.30
CA ILE A 528 -2.40 -10.46 23.83
C ILE A 528 -3.11 -11.58 24.58
N VAL A 529 -3.17 -11.51 25.90
CA VAL A 529 -3.84 -12.53 26.73
C VAL A 529 -5.32 -12.64 26.36
N LYS A 530 -6.03 -11.51 26.26
CA LYS A 530 -7.44 -11.45 25.91
C LYS A 530 -7.72 -12.05 24.52
N ASN A 531 -6.85 -11.79 23.54
CA ASN A 531 -7.05 -12.19 22.14
C ASN A 531 -6.18 -13.40 21.73
N ARG A 532 -5.64 -14.15 22.69
CA ARG A 532 -4.73 -15.27 22.43
C ARG A 532 -5.28 -16.26 21.40
N HIS A 533 -6.57 -16.52 21.42
CA HIS A 533 -7.24 -17.44 20.52
C HIS A 533 -7.29 -16.98 19.05
N LYS A 534 -7.05 -15.68 18.78
CA LYS A 534 -7.00 -15.10 17.44
C LYS A 534 -5.55 -15.02 16.89
N LEU A 535 -4.56 -15.06 17.78
CA LEU A 535 -3.16 -14.84 17.41
C LEU A 535 -2.55 -16.08 16.77
N PRO A 536 -1.71 -15.91 15.72
CA PRO A 536 -1.04 -17.01 15.05
C PRO A 536 -0.13 -17.79 16.02
N LYS A 537 -0.10 -19.10 15.86
CA LYS A 537 0.72 -19.97 16.72
C LYS A 537 2.20 -19.57 16.69
N TYR A 538 2.76 -19.29 15.51
CA TYR A 538 4.16 -18.90 15.37
C TYR A 538 4.52 -17.63 16.16
N TYR A 539 3.57 -16.74 16.38
CA TYR A 539 3.76 -15.54 17.20
C TYR A 539 3.69 -15.87 18.70
N LEU A 540 2.72 -16.72 19.09
CA LEU A 540 2.56 -17.12 20.49
C LEU A 540 3.72 -17.98 21.00
N ASP A 541 4.31 -18.80 20.15
CA ASP A 541 5.45 -19.68 20.51
C ASP A 541 6.73 -18.88 20.82
N ARG A 542 6.76 -17.56 20.52
CA ARG A 542 7.91 -16.65 20.78
C ARG A 542 7.93 -16.08 22.19
N PHE A 543 6.84 -16.16 22.95
CA PHE A 543 6.78 -15.61 24.30
C PHE A 543 7.58 -16.47 25.29
N ALA A 544 8.60 -15.84 25.94
CA ALA A 544 9.51 -16.45 26.89
C ALA A 544 9.07 -16.19 28.36
#